data_660b79cee64985658e79ced914349782
#
_entry.id   660b79cee64985658e79ced914349782
#
_cell.length_a   1.000
_cell.length_b   1.000
_cell.length_c   1.000
_cell.angle_alpha   90.00
_cell.angle_beta   90.00
_cell.angle_gamma   90.00
#
_symmetry.space_group_name_H-M   'P 1'
#
loop_
_entity.id
_entity.type
_entity.pdbx_description
1 polymer ?
#
loop_
_entity_poly.entity_id
_entity_poly.type
_entity_poly.pdbx_seq_one_letter_code
_entity_poly.pdbx_strand_id
1 'polypeptide(L)'
;MRATERMALLETIGSELQQRHTFTYLDAFFAALGIATGGFEYGSSKRLYAKAVLRDAAESVLLQVAGELGVDGVGAPVISPPANWRGTGRFRLFVSHISEHKEAATRLKEALVPHAILGFVAHEDIHPTLAWQDEIERALHTMDAFVAVHTPGFKDSVWTQQEIGFALGRGTKVISFKMGEDPTGFIGKHQALARQGRSAEAIAGEISSLLLDDDRTAAKLRAAKDTLIEDVSF
;
A
#
# COMPACT_ATOMS: atom_id res chain seq x y z
N MET A 1 13.76 10.99 -5.54
CA MET A 1 14.29 9.63 -5.92
C MET A 1 15.79 9.57 -5.61
N ARG A 2 16.27 8.48 -4.99
CA ARG A 2 17.71 8.26 -4.74
C ARG A 2 18.43 7.96 -6.07
N ALA A 3 19.74 8.21 -6.14
CA ALA A 3 20.52 7.98 -7.36
C ALA A 3 20.45 6.52 -7.86
N THR A 4 20.48 5.55 -6.94
CA THR A 4 20.35 4.13 -7.27
C THR A 4 18.99 3.76 -7.85
N GLU A 5 17.92 4.35 -7.33
CA GLU A 5 16.55 4.17 -7.83
C GLU A 5 16.40 4.77 -9.23
N ARG A 6 16.97 5.96 -9.45
CA ARG A 6 17.00 6.61 -10.75
C ARG A 6 17.72 5.75 -11.79
N MET A 7 18.88 5.20 -11.43
CA MET A 7 19.64 4.32 -12.31
C MET A 7 18.87 3.04 -12.67
N ALA A 8 18.23 2.40 -11.69
CA ALA A 8 17.40 1.22 -11.90
C ALA A 8 16.21 1.53 -12.83
N LEU A 9 15.54 2.68 -12.63
CA LEU A 9 14.43 3.11 -13.47
C LEU A 9 14.86 3.32 -14.93
N LEU A 10 15.94 4.06 -15.15
CA LEU A 10 16.51 4.28 -16.48
C LEU A 10 16.88 2.96 -17.18
N GLU A 11 17.38 1.99 -16.41
CA GLU A 11 17.72 0.67 -16.92
C GLU A 11 16.47 -0.11 -17.36
N THR A 12 15.42 -0.09 -16.55
CA THR A 12 14.16 -0.79 -16.83
C THR A 12 13.44 -0.17 -18.03
N ILE A 13 13.31 1.17 -18.07
CA ILE A 13 12.74 1.91 -19.22
C ILE A 13 13.52 1.58 -20.50
N GLY A 14 14.84 1.65 -20.44
CA GLY A 14 15.68 1.37 -21.59
C GLY A 14 15.54 -0.07 -22.12
N SER A 15 15.44 -1.05 -21.21
CA SER A 15 15.24 -2.45 -21.56
C SER A 15 13.88 -2.71 -22.20
N GLU A 16 12.82 -2.10 -21.67
CA GLU A 16 11.46 -2.19 -22.19
C GLU A 16 11.38 -1.62 -23.62
N LEU A 17 11.91 -0.43 -23.84
CA LEU A 17 11.96 0.22 -25.14
C LEU A 17 12.82 -0.56 -26.15
N GLN A 18 13.90 -1.22 -25.68
CA GLN A 18 14.74 -2.08 -26.53
C GLN A 18 13.96 -3.27 -27.08
N GLN A 19 13.09 -3.88 -26.28
CA GLN A 19 12.41 -5.13 -26.64
C GLN A 19 11.18 -4.91 -27.52
N ARG A 20 10.42 -3.85 -27.28
CA ARG A 20 9.07 -3.68 -27.86
C ARG A 20 8.98 -2.68 -29.02
N HIS A 21 9.98 -1.80 -29.23
CA HIS A 21 9.83 -0.65 -30.12
C HIS A 21 10.99 -0.46 -31.12
N THR A 22 10.74 0.30 -32.21
CA THR A 22 11.74 0.72 -33.18
C THR A 22 12.32 2.09 -32.82
N PHE A 23 13.44 2.53 -33.43
CA PHE A 23 13.98 3.88 -33.24
C PHE A 23 12.98 4.96 -33.66
N THR A 24 12.30 4.79 -34.79
CA THR A 24 11.28 5.73 -35.27
C THR A 24 10.13 5.88 -34.27
N TYR A 25 9.75 4.77 -33.62
CA TYR A 25 8.75 4.83 -32.54
C TYR A 25 9.27 5.60 -31.33
N LEU A 26 10.53 5.39 -30.94
CA LEU A 26 11.12 6.10 -29.78
C LEU A 26 11.14 7.61 -29.99
N ASP A 27 11.52 8.08 -31.19
CA ASP A 27 11.53 9.50 -31.52
C ASP A 27 10.12 10.10 -31.42
N ALA A 28 9.12 9.42 -31.99
CA ALA A 28 7.73 9.85 -31.92
C ALA A 28 7.17 9.82 -30.48
N PHE A 29 7.52 8.78 -29.72
CA PHE A 29 7.09 8.62 -28.33
C PHE A 29 7.66 9.73 -27.44
N PHE A 30 8.97 9.99 -27.50
CA PHE A 30 9.57 11.07 -26.74
C PHE A 30 9.09 12.45 -27.17
N ALA A 31 8.88 12.69 -28.46
CA ALA A 31 8.32 13.92 -28.95
C ALA A 31 6.90 14.16 -28.45
N ALA A 32 6.05 13.12 -28.38
CA ALA A 32 4.70 13.19 -27.82
C ALA A 32 4.69 13.59 -26.32
N LEU A 33 5.76 13.26 -25.61
CA LEU A 33 5.95 13.65 -24.20
C LEU A 33 6.70 14.98 -24.03
N GLY A 34 6.98 15.69 -25.11
CA GLY A 34 7.73 16.94 -25.09
C GLY A 34 9.22 16.80 -24.77
N ILE A 35 9.77 15.59 -24.94
CA ILE A 35 11.18 15.29 -24.66
C ILE A 35 12.00 15.43 -25.94
N ALA A 36 13.04 16.27 -25.92
CA ALA A 36 13.93 16.48 -27.07
C ALA A 36 14.84 15.25 -27.29
N THR A 37 14.93 14.80 -28.55
CA THR A 37 15.66 13.57 -28.94
C THR A 37 16.94 13.81 -29.75
N GLY A 38 17.29 15.06 -30.04
CA GLY A 38 18.44 15.41 -30.90
C GLY A 38 19.79 15.43 -30.15
N GLY A 39 20.88 15.06 -30.86
CA GLY A 39 22.26 15.30 -30.41
C GLY A 39 22.92 14.14 -29.63
N PHE A 40 22.35 12.95 -29.62
CA PHE A 40 22.91 11.79 -28.92
C PHE A 40 23.54 10.78 -29.90
N GLU A 41 24.79 10.40 -29.64
CA GLU A 41 25.43 9.25 -30.29
C GLU A 41 25.24 7.99 -29.44
N TYR A 42 24.56 6.97 -29.97
CA TYR A 42 24.14 5.78 -29.20
C TYR A 42 24.25 4.46 -30.01
N GLY A 43 24.85 4.50 -31.20
CA GLY A 43 24.98 3.35 -32.06
C GLY A 43 23.63 2.70 -32.41
N SER A 44 23.60 1.36 -32.43
CA SER A 44 22.38 0.58 -32.75
C SER A 44 21.54 0.16 -31.54
N SER A 45 21.86 0.64 -30.34
CA SER A 45 21.15 0.25 -29.11
C SER A 45 20.06 1.24 -28.72
N LYS A 46 18.80 0.85 -28.86
CA LYS A 46 17.63 1.61 -28.41
C LYS A 46 17.65 1.85 -26.89
N ARG A 47 18.14 0.87 -26.11
CA ARG A 47 18.32 1.00 -24.67
C ARG A 47 19.29 2.12 -24.31
N LEU A 48 20.45 2.18 -24.95
CA LEU A 48 21.42 3.24 -24.71
C LEU A 48 20.89 4.60 -25.18
N TYR A 49 20.17 4.63 -26.29
CA TYR A 49 19.48 5.82 -26.78
C TYR A 49 18.49 6.37 -25.75
N ALA A 50 17.56 5.55 -25.28
CA ALA A 50 16.58 5.95 -24.29
C ALA A 50 17.23 6.45 -22.99
N LYS A 51 18.28 5.77 -22.51
CA LYS A 51 19.05 6.20 -21.34
C LYS A 51 19.76 7.53 -21.54
N ALA A 52 20.28 7.80 -22.75
CA ALA A 52 20.92 9.08 -23.08
C ALA A 52 19.91 10.22 -23.10
N VAL A 53 18.76 10.02 -23.76
CA VAL A 53 17.66 11.01 -23.83
C VAL A 53 17.12 11.35 -22.46
N LEU A 54 16.97 10.37 -21.57
CA LEU A 54 16.36 10.53 -20.26
C LEU A 54 17.37 10.81 -19.13
N ARG A 55 18.66 10.85 -19.42
CA ARG A 55 19.72 10.97 -18.40
C ARG A 55 19.51 12.15 -17.46
N ASP A 56 19.20 13.32 -18.01
CA ASP A 56 19.06 14.59 -17.28
C ASP A 56 17.59 15.01 -17.11
N ALA A 57 16.62 14.12 -17.46
CA ALA A 57 15.20 14.39 -17.32
C ALA A 57 14.80 14.57 -15.84
N ALA A 58 13.84 15.44 -15.59
CA ALA A 58 13.24 15.58 -14.25
C ALA A 58 12.62 14.25 -13.77
N GLU A 59 12.57 14.05 -12.48
CA GLU A 59 11.98 12.84 -11.88
C GLU A 59 10.54 12.60 -12.35
N SER A 60 9.73 13.65 -12.41
CA SER A 60 8.35 13.59 -12.93
C SER A 60 8.25 13.06 -14.35
N VAL A 61 9.21 13.43 -15.20
CA VAL A 61 9.28 12.96 -16.60
C VAL A 61 9.62 11.49 -16.65
N LEU A 62 10.58 11.02 -15.86
CA LEU A 62 10.93 9.60 -15.76
C LEU A 62 9.73 8.76 -15.30
N LEU A 63 8.98 9.24 -14.31
CA LEU A 63 7.79 8.58 -13.79
C LEU A 63 6.67 8.53 -14.84
N GLN A 64 6.48 9.61 -15.59
CA GLN A 64 5.53 9.67 -16.70
C GLN A 64 5.88 8.64 -17.78
N VAL A 65 7.14 8.60 -18.23
CA VAL A 65 7.63 7.63 -19.22
C VAL A 65 7.42 6.19 -18.74
N ALA A 66 7.73 5.90 -17.48
CA ALA A 66 7.51 4.60 -16.87
C ALA A 66 6.03 4.20 -16.87
N GLY A 67 5.15 5.13 -16.51
CA GLY A 67 3.70 4.92 -16.51
C GLY A 67 3.15 4.60 -17.91
N GLU A 68 3.58 5.34 -18.95
CA GLU A 68 3.18 5.10 -20.34
C GLU A 68 3.66 3.73 -20.87
N LEU A 69 4.78 3.24 -20.38
CA LEU A 69 5.33 1.93 -20.74
C LEU A 69 4.77 0.77 -19.93
N GLY A 70 3.95 1.03 -18.92
CA GLY A 70 3.45 0.00 -18.00
C GLY A 70 4.58 -0.67 -17.22
N VAL A 71 5.66 0.07 -16.92
CA VAL A 71 6.79 -0.40 -16.13
C VAL A 71 6.38 -0.40 -14.67
N ASP A 72 5.88 -1.55 -14.21
CA ASP A 72 5.49 -1.75 -12.82
C ASP A 72 6.70 -1.73 -11.87
N GLY A 73 6.57 -1.03 -10.77
CA GLY A 73 7.53 -1.06 -9.66
C GLY A 73 8.59 0.04 -9.63
N VAL A 74 8.65 0.92 -10.64
CA VAL A 74 9.59 2.04 -10.61
C VAL A 74 8.83 3.33 -10.92
N GLY A 75 8.40 4.02 -9.88
CA GLY A 75 7.86 5.36 -10.01
C GLY A 75 6.38 5.56 -9.73
N ALA A 76 5.67 4.60 -9.16
CA ALA A 76 4.56 4.99 -8.31
C ALA A 76 5.15 5.94 -7.24
N PRO A 77 4.56 7.12 -6.97
CA PRO A 77 5.05 7.99 -5.92
C PRO A 77 5.27 7.11 -4.70
N VAL A 78 6.48 7.16 -4.11
CA VAL A 78 6.77 6.45 -2.85
C VAL A 78 5.82 7.05 -1.84
N ILE A 79 4.64 6.45 -1.72
CA ILE A 79 3.62 6.91 -0.79
C ILE A 79 4.17 6.64 0.59
N SER A 80 4.57 7.71 1.26
CA SER A 80 5.02 7.63 2.65
C SER A 80 3.85 7.22 3.53
N PRO A 81 4.05 6.26 4.45
CA PRO A 81 3.00 5.85 5.37
C PRO A 81 2.53 7.04 6.24
N PRO A 82 1.34 6.96 6.82
CA PRO A 82 0.88 7.91 7.84
C PRO A 82 1.91 8.13 8.94
N ALA A 83 1.87 9.30 9.58
CA ALA A 83 2.88 9.71 10.56
C ALA A 83 3.06 8.68 11.70
N ASN A 84 1.97 8.08 12.18
CA ASN A 84 1.95 7.08 13.24
C ASN A 84 2.57 5.72 12.84
N TRP A 85 2.83 5.48 11.54
CA TRP A 85 3.47 4.26 11.04
C TRP A 85 4.94 4.45 10.64
N ARG A 86 5.42 5.71 10.56
CA ARG A 86 6.78 6.01 10.07
C ARG A 86 7.84 5.57 11.07
N GLY A 87 8.86 4.87 10.57
CA GLY A 87 10.06 4.51 11.35
C GLY A 87 9.83 3.54 12.51
N THR A 88 8.65 2.94 12.63
CA THR A 88 8.30 2.11 13.79
C THR A 88 8.77 0.66 13.70
N GLY A 89 9.08 0.15 12.50
CA GLY A 89 9.39 -1.27 12.29
C GLY A 89 8.21 -2.22 12.59
N ARG A 90 7.03 -1.70 12.92
CA ARG A 90 5.84 -2.48 13.29
C ARG A 90 5.02 -2.90 12.08
N PHE A 91 4.17 -3.90 12.26
CA PHE A 91 3.21 -4.37 11.26
C PHE A 91 2.04 -3.38 11.16
N ARG A 92 1.64 -3.00 9.94
CA ARG A 92 0.66 -1.95 9.66
C ARG A 92 -0.68 -2.55 9.28
N LEU A 93 -1.69 -2.37 10.13
CA LEU A 93 -3.03 -2.89 9.94
C LEU A 93 -4.02 -1.75 9.73
N PHE A 94 -4.70 -1.73 8.59
CA PHE A 94 -5.82 -0.81 8.38
C PHE A 94 -7.08 -1.38 9.03
N VAL A 95 -7.75 -0.59 9.89
CA VAL A 95 -8.97 -0.98 10.60
C VAL A 95 -10.15 -0.18 10.05
N SER A 96 -10.84 -0.76 9.07
CA SER A 96 -12.03 -0.18 8.45
C SER A 96 -13.25 -0.33 9.37
N HIS A 97 -13.92 0.78 9.64
CA HIS A 97 -15.07 0.84 10.53
C HIS A 97 -15.96 2.04 10.14
N ILE A 98 -17.18 2.10 10.68
CA ILE A 98 -18.04 3.30 10.59
C ILE A 98 -17.87 4.17 11.84
N SER A 99 -18.09 5.49 11.69
CA SER A 99 -17.83 6.50 12.73
C SER A 99 -18.59 6.25 14.03
N GLU A 100 -19.82 5.71 13.95
CA GLU A 100 -20.67 5.37 15.09
C GLU A 100 -20.05 4.32 16.02
N HIS A 101 -19.12 3.53 15.51
CA HIS A 101 -18.45 2.45 16.25
C HIS A 101 -16.93 2.65 16.41
N LYS A 102 -16.46 3.90 16.30
CA LYS A 102 -15.03 4.25 16.43
C LYS A 102 -14.39 3.74 17.72
N GLU A 103 -15.10 3.80 18.86
CA GLU A 103 -14.58 3.32 20.14
C GLU A 103 -14.24 1.83 20.14
N ALA A 104 -14.99 1.02 19.40
CA ALA A 104 -14.68 -0.40 19.27
C ALA A 104 -13.42 -0.63 18.41
N ALA A 105 -13.26 0.15 17.35
CA ALA A 105 -12.07 0.14 16.51
C ALA A 105 -10.83 0.61 17.29
N THR A 106 -10.96 1.66 18.12
CA THR A 106 -9.90 2.14 19.01
C THR A 106 -9.45 1.08 20.01
N ARG A 107 -10.39 0.46 20.72
CA ARG A 107 -10.05 -0.63 21.65
C ARG A 107 -9.32 -1.79 20.95
N LEU A 108 -9.72 -2.13 19.72
CA LEU A 108 -9.01 -3.13 18.94
C LEU A 108 -7.61 -2.67 18.56
N LYS A 109 -7.45 -1.42 18.11
CA LYS A 109 -6.15 -0.81 17.80
C LYS A 109 -5.18 -0.89 18.99
N GLU A 110 -5.64 -0.54 20.18
CA GLU A 110 -4.85 -0.59 21.42
C GLU A 110 -4.46 -2.03 21.78
N ALA A 111 -5.40 -2.96 21.68
CA ALA A 111 -5.17 -4.38 21.97
C ALA A 111 -4.20 -5.06 20.98
N LEU A 112 -4.00 -4.50 19.78
CA LEU A 112 -3.05 -5.01 18.77
C LEU A 112 -1.59 -4.63 19.06
N VAL A 113 -1.33 -3.57 19.84
CA VAL A 113 0.02 -3.05 20.10
C VAL A 113 0.95 -4.10 20.70
N PRO A 114 0.55 -4.92 21.71
CA PRO A 114 1.39 -5.98 22.26
C PRO A 114 1.79 -7.07 21.25
N HIS A 115 1.07 -7.14 20.12
CA HIS A 115 1.37 -8.11 19.05
C HIS A 115 2.28 -7.53 17.95
N ALA A 116 2.93 -6.38 18.20
CA ALA A 116 3.74 -5.62 17.24
C ALA A 116 2.94 -5.12 16.03
N ILE A 117 1.62 -4.92 16.16
CA ILE A 117 0.71 -4.46 15.12
C ILE A 117 0.23 -3.05 15.46
N LEU A 118 0.43 -2.10 14.55
CA LEU A 118 -0.11 -0.75 14.65
C LEU A 118 -1.37 -0.62 13.78
N GLY A 119 -2.51 -0.44 14.44
CA GLY A 119 -3.77 -0.16 13.79
C GLY A 119 -3.85 1.30 13.29
N PHE A 120 -4.37 1.51 12.08
CA PHE A 120 -4.83 2.81 11.59
C PHE A 120 -6.35 2.85 11.66
N VAL A 121 -6.89 3.82 12.41
CA VAL A 121 -8.33 4.05 12.61
C VAL A 121 -8.65 5.45 12.10
N ALA A 122 -9.34 5.54 10.96
CA ALA A 122 -9.44 6.76 10.17
C ALA A 122 -10.07 7.98 10.88
N HIS A 123 -10.87 7.79 11.91
CA HIS A 123 -11.61 8.86 12.58
C HIS A 123 -10.99 9.38 13.90
N GLU A 124 -9.89 8.76 14.37
CA GLU A 124 -9.24 9.18 15.61
C GLU A 124 -8.09 10.16 15.38
N ASP A 125 -7.40 9.98 14.27
CA ASP A 125 -6.11 10.62 14.09
C ASP A 125 -6.20 11.97 13.35
N ILE A 126 -7.39 12.37 12.78
CA ILE A 126 -7.44 13.53 11.90
C ILE A 126 -8.83 14.21 11.86
N HIS A 127 -8.85 15.55 11.87
CA HIS A 127 -10.04 16.36 11.58
C HIS A 127 -10.47 16.20 10.10
N PRO A 128 -11.78 16.24 9.78
CA PRO A 128 -12.28 16.09 8.41
C PRO A 128 -11.87 17.29 7.54
N THR A 129 -10.73 17.16 6.87
CA THR A 129 -10.18 18.09 5.89
C THR A 129 -9.73 17.30 4.67
N LEU A 130 -9.34 17.95 3.57
CA LEU A 130 -8.69 17.27 2.43
C LEU A 130 -7.47 16.46 2.87
N ALA A 131 -6.73 16.93 3.87
CA ALA A 131 -5.62 16.19 4.50
C ALA A 131 -6.04 14.84 5.12
N TRP A 132 -7.29 14.67 5.51
CA TRP A 132 -7.84 13.42 6.04
C TRP A 132 -7.97 12.33 4.97
N GLN A 133 -8.45 12.67 3.78
CA GLN A 133 -8.54 11.73 2.67
C GLN A 133 -7.15 11.27 2.23
N ASP A 134 -6.18 12.19 2.14
CA ASP A 134 -4.80 11.89 1.81
C ASP A 134 -4.17 10.90 2.81
N GLU A 135 -4.46 11.04 4.12
CA GLU A 135 -3.94 10.11 5.14
C GLU A 135 -4.58 8.72 5.05
N ILE A 136 -5.88 8.63 4.75
CA ILE A 136 -6.54 7.34 4.47
C ILE A 136 -5.93 6.68 3.24
N GLU A 137 -5.74 7.42 2.16
CA GLU A 137 -5.12 6.90 0.95
C GLU A 137 -3.69 6.42 1.22
N ARG A 138 -2.89 7.19 1.97
CA ARG A 138 -1.55 6.76 2.41
C ARG A 138 -1.58 5.48 3.22
N ALA A 139 -2.53 5.36 4.16
CA ALA A 139 -2.70 4.16 4.96
C ALA A 139 -3.08 2.95 4.10
N LEU A 140 -4.06 3.09 3.22
CA LEU A 140 -4.48 2.05 2.27
C LEU A 140 -3.33 1.61 1.35
N HIS A 141 -2.55 2.56 0.84
CA HIS A 141 -1.41 2.27 -0.03
C HIS A 141 -0.23 1.60 0.70
N THR A 142 -0.09 1.79 2.00
CA THR A 142 1.09 1.33 2.75
C THR A 142 0.79 0.30 3.83
N MET A 143 -0.47 -0.13 3.98
CA MET A 143 -0.87 -1.20 4.90
C MET A 143 -0.29 -2.56 4.51
N ASP A 144 -0.09 -3.41 5.50
CA ASP A 144 0.35 -4.79 5.34
C ASP A 144 -0.82 -5.77 5.35
N ALA A 145 -1.90 -5.41 6.05
CA ALA A 145 -3.17 -6.14 6.07
C ALA A 145 -4.34 -5.19 6.35
N PHE A 146 -5.55 -5.71 6.21
CA PHE A 146 -6.80 -4.98 6.34
C PHE A 146 -7.78 -5.78 7.24
N VAL A 147 -8.43 -5.10 8.18
CA VAL A 147 -9.54 -5.64 8.99
C VAL A 147 -10.80 -4.85 8.72
N ALA A 148 -11.88 -5.52 8.31
CA ALA A 148 -13.21 -4.94 8.20
C ALA A 148 -14.01 -5.24 9.48
N VAL A 149 -14.41 -4.22 10.23
CA VAL A 149 -15.18 -4.35 11.48
C VAL A 149 -16.67 -4.22 11.15
N HIS A 150 -17.33 -5.37 10.92
CA HIS A 150 -18.72 -5.45 10.48
C HIS A 150 -19.67 -5.19 11.65
N THR A 151 -19.93 -3.92 11.91
CA THR A 151 -20.97 -3.41 12.81
C THR A 151 -22.25 -3.10 12.03
N PRO A 152 -23.43 -2.97 12.68
CA PRO A 152 -24.66 -2.57 11.98
C PRO A 152 -24.48 -1.31 11.15
N GLY A 153 -24.81 -1.38 9.84
CA GLY A 153 -24.65 -0.27 8.89
C GLY A 153 -23.31 -0.25 8.15
N PHE A 154 -22.36 -1.11 8.48
CA PHE A 154 -21.05 -1.16 7.83
C PHE A 154 -21.15 -1.39 6.30
N LYS A 155 -22.02 -2.29 5.86
CA LYS A 155 -22.22 -2.59 4.43
C LYS A 155 -22.83 -1.44 3.63
N ASP A 156 -23.52 -0.51 4.31
CA ASP A 156 -24.22 0.63 3.68
C ASP A 156 -23.31 1.86 3.55
N SER A 157 -22.10 1.82 4.15
CA SER A 157 -21.11 2.88 4.07
C SER A 157 -20.33 2.81 2.75
N VAL A 158 -20.44 3.86 1.94
CA VAL A 158 -19.69 3.98 0.68
C VAL A 158 -18.17 3.90 0.91
N TRP A 159 -17.69 4.54 1.99
CA TRP A 159 -16.26 4.56 2.35
C TRP A 159 -15.73 3.16 2.66
N THR A 160 -16.39 2.42 3.52
CA THR A 160 -15.93 1.07 3.91
C THR A 160 -15.94 0.11 2.71
N GLN A 161 -16.90 0.27 1.77
CA GLN A 161 -16.96 -0.54 0.57
C GLN A 161 -15.83 -0.20 -0.42
N GLN A 162 -15.45 1.08 -0.54
CA GLN A 162 -14.30 1.51 -1.34
C GLN A 162 -12.98 0.99 -0.74
N GLU A 163 -12.80 1.09 0.57
CA GLU A 163 -11.63 0.58 1.31
C GLU A 163 -11.45 -0.93 1.12
N ILE A 164 -12.54 -1.72 1.24
CA ILE A 164 -12.54 -3.16 0.97
C ILE A 164 -12.14 -3.43 -0.48
N GLY A 165 -12.76 -2.73 -1.45
CA GLY A 165 -12.46 -2.88 -2.87
C GLY A 165 -10.99 -2.62 -3.17
N PHE A 166 -10.43 -1.57 -2.57
CA PHE A 166 -9.01 -1.23 -2.69
C PHE A 166 -8.10 -2.33 -2.12
N ALA A 167 -8.39 -2.81 -0.90
CA ALA A 167 -7.62 -3.87 -0.25
C ALA A 167 -7.62 -5.17 -1.08
N LEU A 168 -8.79 -5.56 -1.58
CA LEU A 168 -8.94 -6.74 -2.44
C LEU A 168 -8.21 -6.59 -3.78
N GLY A 169 -8.33 -5.42 -4.43
CA GLY A 169 -7.67 -5.12 -5.70
C GLY A 169 -6.14 -5.18 -5.61
N ARG A 170 -5.58 -4.85 -4.44
CA ARG A 170 -4.14 -4.98 -4.16
C ARG A 170 -3.70 -6.39 -3.76
N GLY A 171 -4.61 -7.34 -3.59
CA GLY A 171 -4.28 -8.67 -3.06
C GLY A 171 -3.89 -8.66 -1.58
N THR A 172 -4.20 -7.58 -0.85
CA THR A 172 -3.92 -7.45 0.58
C THR A 172 -4.70 -8.51 1.38
N LYS A 173 -4.11 -9.06 2.46
CA LYS A 173 -4.84 -9.93 3.39
C LYS A 173 -5.99 -9.15 4.01
N VAL A 174 -7.22 -9.57 3.77
CA VAL A 174 -8.44 -9.03 4.38
C VAL A 174 -8.96 -10.00 5.43
N ILE A 175 -9.23 -9.48 6.64
CA ILE A 175 -9.87 -10.20 7.74
C ILE A 175 -11.23 -9.55 7.98
N SER A 176 -12.32 -10.33 7.92
CA SER A 176 -13.65 -9.89 8.32
C SER A 176 -13.84 -10.14 9.81
N PHE A 177 -14.14 -9.08 10.58
CA PHE A 177 -14.45 -9.17 11.99
C PHE A 177 -15.93 -8.84 12.22
N LYS A 178 -16.74 -9.86 12.53
CA LYS A 178 -18.18 -9.73 12.73
C LYS A 178 -18.51 -9.18 14.13
N MET A 179 -19.12 -8.01 14.16
CA MET A 179 -19.57 -7.31 15.37
C MET A 179 -21.06 -6.89 15.28
N GLY A 180 -21.92 -7.77 14.78
CA GLY A 180 -23.36 -7.52 14.68
C GLY A 180 -23.90 -7.55 13.25
N GLU A 181 -23.04 -7.47 12.23
CA GLU A 181 -23.41 -7.60 10.83
C GLU A 181 -22.56 -8.66 10.14
N ASP A 182 -23.14 -9.40 9.22
CA ASP A 182 -22.42 -10.40 8.42
C ASP A 182 -21.70 -9.73 7.25
N PRO A 183 -20.47 -10.19 6.92
CA PRO A 183 -19.78 -9.72 5.72
C PRO A 183 -20.57 -10.06 4.47
N THR A 184 -20.60 -9.14 3.51
CA THR A 184 -21.32 -9.25 2.23
C THR A 184 -20.38 -9.08 1.05
N GLY A 185 -20.87 -9.37 -0.17
CA GLY A 185 -20.08 -9.22 -1.40
C GLY A 185 -18.88 -10.18 -1.45
N PHE A 186 -17.78 -9.72 -2.01
CA PHE A 186 -16.59 -10.57 -2.25
C PHE A 186 -15.96 -11.13 -0.98
N ILE A 187 -16.04 -10.42 0.14
CA ILE A 187 -15.47 -10.87 1.42
C ILE A 187 -16.39 -11.83 2.17
N GLY A 188 -17.68 -11.88 1.83
CA GLY A 188 -18.66 -12.78 2.45
C GLY A 188 -18.39 -14.28 2.23
N LYS A 189 -17.54 -14.62 1.23
CA LYS A 189 -17.13 -16.02 0.96
C LYS A 189 -16.14 -16.59 1.98
N HIS A 190 -15.51 -15.73 2.79
CA HIS A 190 -14.53 -16.14 3.78
C HIS A 190 -15.17 -16.19 5.17
N GLN A 191 -14.72 -17.15 5.99
CA GLN A 191 -15.17 -17.22 7.38
C GLN A 191 -14.75 -15.95 8.13
N ALA A 192 -15.73 -15.31 8.77
CA ALA A 192 -15.50 -14.14 9.59
C ALA A 192 -15.09 -14.52 11.02
N LEU A 193 -14.14 -13.77 11.56
CA LEU A 193 -13.84 -13.77 12.98
C LEU A 193 -15.03 -13.19 13.74
N ALA A 194 -15.66 -13.95 14.63
CA ALA A 194 -16.84 -13.49 15.35
C ALA A 194 -16.47 -12.98 16.75
N ARG A 195 -17.09 -11.87 17.17
CA ARG A 195 -16.88 -11.30 18.51
C ARG A 195 -17.30 -12.26 19.63
N GLN A 196 -18.50 -12.82 19.59
CA GLN A 196 -19.03 -13.81 20.54
C GLN A 196 -18.76 -13.50 22.04
N GLY A 197 -18.90 -12.23 22.44
CA GLY A 197 -18.63 -11.80 23.81
C GLY A 197 -17.15 -11.70 24.21
N ARG A 198 -16.22 -11.97 23.31
CA ARG A 198 -14.77 -11.91 23.56
C ARG A 198 -14.27 -10.47 23.73
N SER A 199 -13.20 -10.31 24.51
CA SER A 199 -12.53 -9.02 24.70
C SER A 199 -11.73 -8.60 23.46
N ALA A 200 -11.32 -7.33 23.39
CA ALA A 200 -10.50 -6.81 22.31
C ALA A 200 -9.12 -7.51 22.25
N GLU A 201 -8.55 -7.86 23.40
CA GLU A 201 -7.28 -8.57 23.53
C GLU A 201 -7.35 -9.99 22.94
N ALA A 202 -8.44 -10.71 23.22
CA ALA A 202 -8.66 -12.04 22.66
C ALA A 202 -8.82 -12.00 21.13
N ILE A 203 -9.50 -10.99 20.61
CA ILE A 203 -9.67 -10.75 19.16
C ILE A 203 -8.32 -10.36 18.54
N ALA A 204 -7.54 -9.48 19.18
CA ALA A 204 -6.22 -9.06 18.70
C ALA A 204 -5.26 -10.26 18.62
N GLY A 205 -5.29 -11.15 19.60
CA GLY A 205 -4.51 -12.40 19.58
C GLY A 205 -4.88 -13.29 18.41
N GLU A 206 -6.17 -13.46 18.11
CA GLU A 206 -6.63 -14.26 16.97
C GLU A 206 -6.28 -13.60 15.62
N ILE A 207 -6.42 -12.27 15.50
CA ILE A 207 -5.95 -11.53 14.32
C ILE A 207 -4.44 -11.76 14.12
N SER A 208 -3.64 -11.65 15.19
CA SER A 208 -2.20 -11.92 15.11
C SER A 208 -1.91 -13.33 14.62
N SER A 209 -2.65 -14.34 15.09
CA SER A 209 -2.49 -15.73 14.64
C SER A 209 -2.86 -15.87 13.16
N LEU A 210 -3.99 -15.34 12.71
CA LEU A 210 -4.42 -15.37 11.31
C LEU A 210 -3.42 -14.68 10.36
N LEU A 211 -2.73 -13.64 10.83
CA LEU A 211 -1.68 -12.95 10.07
C LEU A 211 -0.36 -13.74 10.04
N LEU A 212 -0.05 -14.52 11.08
CA LEU A 212 1.11 -15.40 11.12
C LEU A 212 0.93 -16.67 10.27
N ASP A 213 -0.31 -17.09 10.05
CA ASP A 213 -0.67 -18.28 9.28
C ASP A 213 -0.83 -17.99 7.76
N ASP A 214 -0.80 -16.71 7.33
CA ASP A 214 -0.94 -16.31 5.92
C ASP A 214 0.43 -15.94 5.34
N ASP A 215 0.82 -16.58 4.23
CA ASP A 215 2.13 -16.39 3.58
C ASP A 215 2.42 -14.95 3.17
N ARG A 216 1.38 -14.15 2.90
CA ARG A 216 1.52 -12.73 2.52
C ARG A 216 1.95 -11.83 3.67
N THR A 217 1.69 -12.24 4.91
CA THR A 217 1.85 -11.40 6.12
C THR A 217 2.80 -11.97 7.15
N ALA A 218 2.98 -13.30 7.18
CA ALA A 218 3.72 -14.00 8.21
C ALA A 218 5.15 -13.50 8.41
N ALA A 219 5.93 -13.40 7.33
CA ALA A 219 7.33 -12.98 7.41
C ALA A 219 7.47 -11.56 7.99
N LYS A 220 6.60 -10.64 7.55
CA LYS A 220 6.63 -9.23 7.99
C LYS A 220 6.20 -9.09 9.45
N LEU A 221 5.18 -9.84 9.89
CA LEU A 221 4.74 -9.79 11.28
C LEU A 221 5.77 -10.40 12.22
N ARG A 222 6.46 -11.48 11.82
CA ARG A 222 7.58 -12.04 12.61
C ARG A 222 8.69 -11.02 12.79
N ALA A 223 9.14 -10.37 11.71
CA ALA A 223 10.17 -9.33 11.80
C ALA A 223 9.73 -8.15 12.69
N ALA A 224 8.46 -7.73 12.65
CA ALA A 224 7.96 -6.70 13.54
C ALA A 224 7.95 -7.12 15.02
N LYS A 225 7.68 -8.41 15.32
CA LYS A 225 7.74 -8.94 16.68
C LYS A 225 9.18 -9.02 17.20
N ASP A 226 10.13 -9.38 16.36
CA ASP A 226 11.56 -9.42 16.72
C ASP A 226 12.05 -8.01 17.11
N THR A 227 11.69 -6.99 16.31
CA THR A 227 11.99 -5.58 16.64
C THR A 227 11.35 -5.15 17.97
N LEU A 228 10.12 -5.59 18.27
CA LEU A 228 9.47 -5.28 19.55
C LEU A 228 10.24 -5.84 20.76
N ILE A 229 10.77 -7.05 20.63
CA ILE A 229 11.54 -7.71 21.71
C ILE A 229 12.85 -6.96 21.94
N GLU A 230 13.54 -6.54 20.88
CA GLU A 230 14.78 -5.77 20.98
C GLU A 230 14.56 -4.42 21.68
N ASP A 231 13.48 -3.67 21.32
CA ASP A 231 13.14 -2.38 21.93
C ASP A 231 12.83 -2.47 23.45
N VAL A 232 12.37 -3.62 23.96
CA VAL A 232 12.00 -3.82 25.37
C VAL A 232 13.18 -4.34 26.19
N SER A 233 14.25 -4.82 25.53
CA SER A 233 15.41 -5.43 26.19
C SER A 233 16.52 -4.43 26.56
N PHE A 234 16.31 -3.12 26.33
CA PHE A 234 17.14 -2.00 26.71
C PHE A 234 16.43 -1.11 27.74
#